data_30d699f431d4056ba34539e395bded9a
#
_entry.id   30d699f431d4056ba34539e395bded9a
#
_cell.length_a   1.000
_cell.length_b   1.000
_cell.length_c   1.000
_cell.angle_alpha   90.00
_cell.angle_beta   90.00
_cell.angle_gamma   90.00
#
_symmetry.space_group_name_H-M   'P 1'
#
loop_
_entity.id
_entity.type
_entity.pdbx_description
1 polymer ?
#
loop_
_entity_poly.entity_id
_entity_poly.type
_entity_poly.pdbx_seq_one_letter_code
_entity_poly.pdbx_strand_id
1 'polypeptide(L)'
;LTPIRARIGVLGLALVAGLATPASATAAPVTAATAPAPTLEERRLDGDAPREILRRSGFASAAPAFARGLGRADSYREARRLVAREGSALWRRAVDRVQGRGPARGDLSRDDDRPLYWARLGMTRELRTWEPGFGLSERQRAGLLDELERTSRGQRDIRLPQHRTGSGGGGKGVKRVLLTGFDPFTLDRDIRISNPSGAVALALDGTVIDTPDGPARVETAVFPVRWQDFTEGAVERALRPYLPKVDLFTTVSQGRVGKFDVERTNGAWRGGFPDNDNVSRTEAVPVADPASQPQWTTTTLPYEAIAAADTGRFPVLDNTAVTEIPAGGTEPVVRPDGPTPGSTAREGGGGNYLSNEIAYRATLLRDRLGLHGTLPGGHVHTPVLQFGPDNADPATGAVTDPAFVRNRLDIVAQTRAILAVAVSASGRDRS
;
A
#
# COMPACT_ATOMS: atom_id res chain seq x y z
N LEU A 1 57.39 -46.89 -17.05
CA LEU A 1 57.86 -47.61 -18.23
C LEU A 1 57.27 -46.99 -19.50
N THR A 2 58.16 -46.31 -20.16
CA THR A 2 58.49 -46.05 -21.58
C THR A 2 57.41 -45.44 -22.54
N PRO A 3 57.86 -44.47 -23.33
CA PRO A 3 57.04 -43.63 -24.21
C PRO A 3 57.05 -44.10 -25.66
N ILE A 4 56.09 -43.70 -26.46
CA ILE A 4 56.17 -43.80 -27.91
C ILE A 4 55.87 -42.45 -28.58
N ARG A 5 56.77 -42.19 -29.50
CA ARG A 5 57.14 -40.98 -30.25
C ARG A 5 56.11 -40.56 -31.34
N ALA A 6 56.21 -39.29 -31.62
CA ALA A 6 55.71 -38.53 -32.76
C ALA A 6 55.80 -39.15 -34.15
N ARG A 7 54.88 -38.74 -35.04
CA ARG A 7 55.19 -38.51 -36.46
C ARG A 7 54.47 -37.29 -36.99
N ILE A 8 55.23 -36.34 -37.45
CA ILE A 8 54.92 -35.17 -38.22
C ILE A 8 54.57 -35.58 -39.65
N GLY A 9 53.48 -35.10 -40.19
CA GLY A 9 53.17 -35.19 -41.61
C GLY A 9 52.73 -33.81 -42.12
N VAL A 10 53.65 -33.23 -42.92
CA VAL A 10 53.39 -31.99 -43.69
C VAL A 10 52.77 -32.40 -45.02
N LEU A 11 51.66 -31.82 -45.40
CA LEU A 11 51.25 -31.69 -46.82
C LEU A 11 50.27 -30.53 -47.01
N GLY A 12 50.66 -29.54 -47.77
CA GLY A 12 50.09 -29.15 -49.04
C GLY A 12 48.97 -28.07 -48.94
N LEU A 13 49.41 -26.84 -49.12
CA LEU A 13 48.55 -25.68 -49.40
C LEU A 13 47.91 -25.81 -50.79
N ALA A 14 46.62 -25.86 -50.92
CA ALA A 14 45.92 -25.57 -52.15
C ALA A 14 44.94 -24.37 -51.91
N LEU A 15 45.28 -23.25 -52.48
CA LEU A 15 44.48 -22.05 -52.51
C LEU A 15 43.31 -22.21 -53.50
N VAL A 16 42.06 -22.29 -53.02
CA VAL A 16 40.88 -22.17 -53.88
C VAL A 16 40.22 -20.84 -53.52
N ALA A 17 40.28 -19.88 -54.42
CA ALA A 17 39.57 -18.64 -54.34
C ALA A 17 38.08 -18.91 -54.63
N GLY A 18 37.26 -19.01 -53.59
CA GLY A 18 35.81 -19.06 -53.69
C GLY A 18 35.22 -17.67 -53.57
N LEU A 19 34.56 -17.21 -54.62
CA LEU A 19 33.71 -15.99 -54.64
C LEU A 19 32.59 -16.13 -53.60
N ALA A 20 32.68 -15.42 -52.48
CA ALA A 20 31.60 -15.31 -51.51
C ALA A 20 30.52 -14.37 -52.03
N THR A 21 29.38 -14.90 -52.41
CA THR A 21 28.14 -14.14 -52.56
C THR A 21 27.68 -13.65 -51.21
N PRO A 22 27.28 -12.38 -51.03
CA PRO A 22 26.70 -11.92 -49.77
C PRO A 22 25.34 -12.58 -49.55
N ALA A 23 25.25 -13.44 -48.53
CA ALA A 23 24.00 -13.97 -48.06
C ALA A 23 23.22 -12.80 -47.48
N SER A 24 22.09 -12.47 -48.12
CA SER A 24 21.09 -11.55 -47.58
C SER A 24 20.59 -12.14 -46.26
N ALA A 25 20.98 -11.54 -45.15
CA ALA A 25 20.41 -11.86 -43.84
C ALA A 25 18.92 -11.44 -43.87
N THR A 26 18.05 -12.41 -44.07
CA THR A 26 16.62 -12.25 -43.82
C THR A 26 16.46 -11.92 -42.34
N ALA A 27 16.08 -10.69 -42.00
CA ALA A 27 15.69 -10.31 -40.66
C ALA A 27 14.55 -11.25 -40.22
N ALA A 28 14.79 -11.98 -39.11
CA ALA A 28 13.73 -12.77 -38.48
C ALA A 28 12.56 -11.86 -38.19
N PRO A 29 11.31 -12.28 -38.41
CA PRO A 29 10.16 -11.48 -38.07
C PRO A 29 10.22 -11.16 -36.57
N VAL A 30 10.23 -9.89 -36.23
CA VAL A 30 10.03 -9.42 -34.85
C VAL A 30 8.62 -9.88 -34.50
N THR A 31 8.53 -10.96 -33.73
CA THR A 31 7.25 -11.39 -33.15
C THR A 31 6.74 -10.22 -32.34
N ALA A 32 5.63 -9.63 -32.78
CA ALA A 32 4.94 -8.59 -32.00
C ALA A 32 4.72 -9.17 -30.61
N ALA A 33 5.31 -8.51 -29.59
CA ALA A 33 5.14 -8.92 -28.22
C ALA A 33 3.64 -8.83 -27.91
N THR A 34 3.02 -9.96 -27.65
CA THR A 34 1.61 -10.03 -27.25
C THR A 34 1.43 -9.17 -26.01
N ALA A 35 0.42 -8.29 -25.99
CA ALA A 35 0.14 -7.45 -24.82
C ALA A 35 0.06 -8.32 -23.56
N PRO A 36 0.66 -7.89 -22.43
CA PRO A 36 0.64 -8.66 -21.19
C PRO A 36 -0.81 -8.95 -20.74
N ALA A 37 -1.07 -10.19 -20.34
CA ALA A 37 -2.39 -10.57 -19.84
C ALA A 37 -2.76 -9.78 -18.57
N PRO A 38 -4.05 -9.50 -18.32
CA PRO A 38 -4.51 -8.90 -17.07
C PRO A 38 -4.10 -9.74 -15.86
N THR A 39 -3.74 -9.09 -14.75
CA THR A 39 -3.46 -9.78 -13.47
C THR A 39 -4.73 -10.43 -12.93
N LEU A 40 -4.60 -11.30 -11.91
CA LEU A 40 -5.75 -11.89 -11.25
C LEU A 40 -6.62 -10.80 -10.60
N GLU A 41 -5.98 -9.80 -9.99
CA GLU A 41 -6.66 -8.65 -9.41
C GLU A 41 -7.48 -7.88 -10.47
N GLU A 42 -6.89 -7.59 -11.62
CA GLU A 42 -7.56 -6.91 -12.75
C GLU A 42 -8.71 -7.70 -13.36
N ARG A 43 -8.65 -9.03 -13.36
CA ARG A 43 -9.74 -9.89 -13.88
C ARG A 43 -11.02 -9.77 -13.06
N ARG A 44 -10.93 -9.44 -11.76
CA ARG A 44 -12.12 -9.25 -10.93
C ARG A 44 -12.99 -8.06 -11.35
N LEU A 45 -12.48 -7.13 -12.17
CA LEU A 45 -13.29 -6.06 -12.79
C LEU A 45 -14.46 -6.56 -13.65
N ASP A 46 -14.37 -7.80 -14.13
CA ASP A 46 -15.40 -8.39 -14.98
C ASP A 46 -16.61 -8.88 -14.16
N GLY A 47 -16.56 -8.81 -12.84
CA GLY A 47 -17.65 -9.10 -11.93
C GLY A 47 -18.75 -8.02 -11.92
N ASP A 48 -19.96 -8.37 -11.48
CA ASP A 48 -21.09 -7.43 -11.40
C ASP A 48 -20.91 -6.39 -10.30
N ALA A 49 -20.43 -6.79 -9.13
CA ALA A 49 -20.24 -5.87 -8.01
C ALA A 49 -19.26 -4.71 -8.31
N PRO A 50 -18.07 -4.93 -8.91
CA PRO A 50 -17.19 -3.86 -9.38
C PRO A 50 -17.87 -2.91 -10.36
N ARG A 51 -18.59 -3.45 -11.34
CA ARG A 51 -19.34 -2.64 -12.33
C ARG A 51 -20.42 -1.80 -11.68
N GLU A 52 -21.17 -2.37 -10.74
CA GLU A 52 -22.21 -1.67 -10.00
C GLU A 52 -21.60 -0.55 -9.14
N ILE A 53 -20.53 -0.82 -8.38
CA ILE A 53 -19.83 0.16 -7.55
C ILE A 53 -19.33 1.34 -8.40
N LEU A 54 -18.69 1.06 -9.54
CA LEU A 54 -18.21 2.10 -10.45
C LEU A 54 -19.34 2.96 -11.01
N ARG A 55 -20.45 2.33 -11.44
CA ARG A 55 -21.61 3.02 -11.98
C ARG A 55 -22.29 3.89 -10.92
N ARG A 56 -22.58 3.32 -9.74
CA ARG A 56 -23.30 3.98 -8.64
C ARG A 56 -22.48 5.07 -7.95
N SER A 57 -21.16 5.07 -8.12
CA SER A 57 -20.26 6.12 -7.62
C SER A 57 -19.92 7.18 -8.66
N GLY A 58 -20.30 6.96 -9.92
CA GLY A 58 -19.94 7.82 -11.04
C GLY A 58 -18.50 7.63 -11.55
N PHE A 59 -17.75 6.60 -11.11
CA PHE A 59 -16.36 6.36 -11.52
C PHE A 59 -16.23 5.50 -12.78
N ALA A 60 -17.30 4.98 -13.35
CA ALA A 60 -17.29 4.12 -14.54
C ALA A 60 -16.59 4.72 -15.77
N SER A 61 -16.54 6.06 -15.87
CA SER A 61 -15.87 6.76 -16.97
C SER A 61 -14.36 6.88 -16.82
N ALA A 62 -13.77 6.53 -15.68
CA ALA A 62 -12.35 6.80 -15.41
C ALA A 62 -11.42 6.02 -16.36
N ALA A 63 -11.55 4.68 -16.43
CA ALA A 63 -10.74 3.85 -17.31
C ALA A 63 -10.96 4.16 -18.80
N PRO A 64 -12.19 4.28 -19.33
CA PRO A 64 -12.39 4.67 -20.72
C PRO A 64 -11.87 6.05 -21.09
N ALA A 65 -11.92 7.03 -20.17
CA ALA A 65 -11.34 8.35 -20.41
C ALA A 65 -9.83 8.30 -20.46
N PHE A 66 -9.23 7.53 -19.56
CA PHE A 66 -7.79 7.30 -19.51
C PHE A 66 -7.28 6.60 -20.77
N ALA A 67 -7.95 5.54 -21.26
CA ALA A 67 -7.62 4.84 -22.48
C ALA A 67 -7.62 5.79 -23.70
N ARG A 68 -8.66 6.66 -23.82
CA ARG A 68 -8.69 7.69 -24.88
C ARG A 68 -7.53 8.68 -24.75
N GLY A 69 -7.11 8.98 -23.54
CA GLY A 69 -5.92 9.80 -23.29
C GLY A 69 -4.65 9.13 -23.77
N LEU A 70 -4.45 7.85 -23.44
CA LEU A 70 -3.31 7.05 -23.89
C LEU A 70 -3.24 6.95 -25.41
N GLY A 71 -4.38 6.75 -26.09
CA GLY A 71 -4.45 6.69 -27.56
C GLY A 71 -4.03 7.99 -28.28
N ARG A 72 -3.89 9.10 -27.56
CA ARG A 72 -3.42 10.40 -28.10
C ARG A 72 -1.97 10.72 -27.75
N ALA A 73 -1.31 9.85 -26.98
CA ALA A 73 0.08 10.09 -26.62
C ALA A 73 1.01 9.60 -27.73
N ASP A 74 1.83 10.51 -28.28
CA ASP A 74 2.75 10.26 -29.39
C ASP A 74 4.18 9.90 -28.91
N SER A 75 4.42 9.89 -27.61
CA SER A 75 5.71 9.56 -27.03
C SER A 75 5.61 9.03 -25.59
N TYR A 76 6.61 8.26 -25.15
CA TYR A 76 6.75 7.83 -23.76
C TYR A 76 6.68 9.00 -22.76
N ARG A 77 7.30 10.14 -23.09
CA ARG A 77 7.27 11.34 -22.22
C ARG A 77 5.86 11.88 -22.04
N GLU A 78 5.06 11.90 -23.09
CA GLU A 78 3.67 12.33 -23.03
C GLU A 78 2.81 11.34 -22.27
N ALA A 79 2.96 10.04 -22.55
CA ALA A 79 2.29 8.98 -21.80
C ALA A 79 2.59 9.09 -20.30
N ARG A 80 3.85 9.31 -19.90
CA ARG A 80 4.24 9.47 -18.49
C ARG A 80 3.59 10.70 -17.84
N ARG A 81 3.54 11.84 -18.54
CA ARG A 81 2.83 13.03 -18.02
C ARG A 81 1.33 12.81 -17.89
N LEU A 82 0.72 12.12 -18.85
CA LEU A 82 -0.68 11.75 -18.81
C LEU A 82 -0.97 10.84 -17.60
N VAL A 83 -0.20 9.77 -17.46
CA VAL A 83 -0.34 8.79 -16.36
C VAL A 83 -0.25 9.46 -14.99
N ALA A 84 0.77 10.28 -14.76
CA ALA A 84 0.95 11.00 -13.51
C ALA A 84 -0.22 11.96 -13.22
N ARG A 85 -0.69 12.69 -14.24
CA ARG A 85 -1.81 13.63 -14.11
C ARG A 85 -3.12 12.91 -13.80
N GLU A 86 -3.45 11.88 -14.57
CA GLU A 86 -4.71 11.15 -14.43
C GLU A 86 -4.74 10.31 -13.15
N GLY A 87 -3.62 9.71 -12.73
CA GLY A 87 -3.50 9.04 -11.44
C GLY A 87 -3.75 9.98 -10.27
N SER A 88 -3.07 11.14 -10.24
CA SER A 88 -3.30 12.17 -9.22
C SER A 88 -4.71 12.76 -9.28
N ALA A 89 -5.31 12.89 -10.46
CA ALA A 89 -6.68 13.35 -10.61
C ALA A 89 -7.69 12.32 -10.05
N LEU A 90 -7.43 11.03 -10.26
CA LEU A 90 -8.24 9.95 -9.69
C LEU A 90 -8.22 9.96 -8.15
N TRP A 91 -7.02 10.09 -7.55
CA TRP A 91 -6.85 10.24 -6.11
C TRP A 91 -7.66 11.41 -5.56
N ARG A 92 -7.40 12.62 -6.08
CA ARG A 92 -8.10 13.83 -5.62
C ARG A 92 -9.61 13.73 -5.78
N ARG A 93 -10.10 13.15 -6.89
CA ARG A 93 -11.52 12.92 -7.10
C ARG A 93 -12.13 12.01 -6.03
N ALA A 94 -11.41 10.95 -5.62
CA ALA A 94 -11.86 10.06 -4.56
C ALA A 94 -11.89 10.76 -3.20
N VAL A 95 -10.83 11.50 -2.86
CA VAL A 95 -10.75 12.33 -1.65
C VAL A 95 -11.86 13.38 -1.63
N ASP A 96 -12.06 14.13 -2.71
CA ASP A 96 -13.11 15.15 -2.81
C ASP A 96 -14.50 14.56 -2.63
N ARG A 97 -14.74 13.37 -3.22
CA ARG A 97 -16.00 12.66 -3.06
C ARG A 97 -16.25 12.29 -1.60
N VAL A 98 -15.29 11.65 -0.94
CA VAL A 98 -15.41 11.21 0.46
C VAL A 98 -15.59 12.39 1.40
N GLN A 99 -14.88 13.48 1.17
CA GLN A 99 -14.96 14.69 2.00
C GLN A 99 -16.11 15.64 1.63
N GLY A 100 -17.00 15.22 0.74
CA GLY A 100 -18.18 16.00 0.36
C GLY A 100 -17.88 17.21 -0.52
N ARG A 101 -16.69 17.32 -1.08
CA ARG A 101 -16.31 18.36 -2.03
C ARG A 101 -16.78 17.98 -3.45
N GLY A 102 -17.48 18.88 -4.09
CA GLY A 102 -18.02 18.66 -5.43
C GLY A 102 -19.33 17.85 -5.47
N PRO A 103 -19.89 17.63 -6.68
CA PRO A 103 -21.18 17.01 -6.86
C PRO A 103 -21.13 15.51 -6.49
N ALA A 104 -22.15 15.04 -5.75
CA ALA A 104 -22.40 13.61 -5.63
C ALA A 104 -22.86 13.09 -6.99
N ARG A 105 -22.09 12.19 -7.59
CA ARG A 105 -22.48 11.46 -8.79
C ARG A 105 -22.88 10.05 -8.38
N GLY A 106 -24.13 9.65 -8.72
CA GLY A 106 -24.69 8.36 -8.32
C GLY A 106 -25.19 8.32 -6.88
N ASP A 107 -25.60 7.15 -6.44
CA ASP A 107 -26.33 6.89 -5.19
C ASP A 107 -25.53 6.03 -4.17
N LEU A 108 -24.29 5.64 -4.49
CA LEU A 108 -23.43 4.97 -3.54
C LEU A 108 -22.95 5.96 -2.47
N SER A 109 -22.92 5.54 -1.21
CA SER A 109 -22.43 6.36 -0.09
C SER A 109 -21.08 7.02 -0.41
N ARG A 110 -20.93 8.31 -0.05
CA ARG A 110 -19.73 9.10 -0.42
C ARG A 110 -18.46 8.59 0.24
N ASP A 111 -18.56 8.06 1.45
CA ASP A 111 -17.47 7.58 2.31
C ASP A 111 -16.82 6.26 1.84
N ASP A 112 -17.25 5.73 0.69
CA ASP A 112 -16.82 4.46 0.13
C ASP A 112 -15.45 4.57 -0.58
N ASP A 113 -14.48 3.73 -0.20
CA ASP A 113 -13.13 3.66 -0.77
C ASP A 113 -13.06 2.84 -2.07
N ARG A 114 -13.99 1.90 -2.28
CA ARG A 114 -14.00 0.97 -3.41
C ARG A 114 -14.04 1.63 -4.79
N PRO A 115 -14.71 2.78 -5.01
CA PRO A 115 -14.66 3.46 -6.30
C PRO A 115 -13.26 3.82 -6.77
N LEU A 116 -12.38 4.25 -5.86
CA LEU A 116 -10.97 4.49 -6.17
C LEU A 116 -10.25 3.22 -6.60
N TYR A 117 -10.42 2.16 -5.81
CA TYR A 117 -9.79 0.87 -6.06
C TYR A 117 -10.16 0.29 -7.44
N TRP A 118 -11.45 0.15 -7.73
CA TRP A 118 -11.92 -0.41 -9.00
C TRP A 118 -11.61 0.47 -10.20
N ALA A 119 -11.67 1.80 -10.05
CA ALA A 119 -11.30 2.72 -11.14
C ALA A 119 -9.80 2.65 -11.45
N ARG A 120 -8.94 2.57 -10.43
CA ARG A 120 -7.49 2.38 -10.62
C ARG A 120 -7.18 1.08 -11.33
N LEU A 121 -7.77 -0.05 -10.91
CA LEU A 121 -7.60 -1.33 -11.59
C LEU A 121 -8.03 -1.29 -13.05
N GLY A 122 -9.12 -0.57 -13.36
CA GLY A 122 -9.51 -0.33 -14.74
C GLY A 122 -8.43 0.42 -15.51
N MET A 123 -7.85 1.47 -14.92
CA MET A 123 -6.79 2.24 -15.57
C MET A 123 -5.49 1.43 -15.71
N THR A 124 -5.11 0.60 -14.73
CA THR A 124 -3.93 -0.28 -14.85
C THR A 124 -4.10 -1.31 -15.93
N ARG A 125 -5.30 -1.91 -16.04
CA ARG A 125 -5.63 -2.85 -17.12
C ARG A 125 -5.53 -2.21 -18.51
N GLU A 126 -6.08 -1.01 -18.69
CA GLU A 126 -5.94 -0.26 -19.95
C GLU A 126 -4.47 0.04 -20.28
N LEU A 127 -3.69 0.46 -19.31
CA LEU A 127 -2.26 0.76 -19.51
C LEU A 127 -1.42 -0.49 -19.82
N ARG A 128 -1.75 -1.61 -19.18
CA ARG A 128 -1.08 -2.88 -19.38
C ARG A 128 -1.25 -3.40 -20.80
N THR A 129 -2.46 -3.31 -21.35
CA THR A 129 -2.82 -3.79 -22.69
C THR A 129 -2.62 -2.74 -23.78
N TRP A 130 -2.26 -1.51 -23.44
CA TRP A 130 -2.07 -0.45 -24.43
C TRP A 130 -0.87 -0.70 -25.35
N GLU A 131 -1.11 -0.59 -26.65
CA GLU A 131 -0.11 -0.73 -27.72
C GLU A 131 0.08 0.60 -28.46
N PRO A 132 1.04 1.44 -28.05
CA PRO A 132 1.28 2.71 -28.72
C PRO A 132 2.06 2.53 -30.03
N GLY A 133 1.80 3.41 -30.98
CA GLY A 133 2.48 3.41 -32.29
C GLY A 133 3.98 3.73 -32.25
N PHE A 134 4.48 4.31 -31.14
CA PHE A 134 5.91 4.69 -31.00
C PHE A 134 6.80 3.57 -30.39
N GLY A 135 6.26 2.39 -30.15
CA GLY A 135 6.97 1.31 -29.44
C GLY A 135 7.14 1.61 -27.93
N LEU A 136 6.89 0.62 -27.09
CA LEU A 136 7.00 0.74 -25.64
C LEU A 136 7.74 -0.50 -25.10
N SER A 137 8.92 -0.29 -24.52
CA SER A 137 9.63 -1.41 -23.89
C SER A 137 8.93 -1.85 -22.60
N GLU A 138 9.13 -3.11 -22.20
CA GLU A 138 8.58 -3.64 -20.94
C GLU A 138 9.00 -2.80 -19.73
N ARG A 139 10.26 -2.35 -19.68
CA ARG A 139 10.74 -1.46 -18.61
C ARG A 139 10.00 -0.12 -18.59
N GLN A 140 9.70 0.44 -19.75
CA GLN A 140 8.93 1.69 -19.83
C GLN A 140 7.48 1.47 -19.40
N ARG A 141 6.86 0.35 -19.81
CA ARG A 141 5.50 -0.03 -19.36
C ARG A 141 5.45 -0.22 -17.86
N ALA A 142 6.38 -0.95 -17.28
CA ALA A 142 6.49 -1.12 -15.83
C ALA A 142 6.65 0.23 -15.10
N GLY A 143 7.45 1.15 -15.64
CA GLY A 143 7.59 2.49 -15.09
C GLY A 143 6.32 3.35 -15.16
N LEU A 144 5.50 3.17 -16.21
CA LEU A 144 4.20 3.85 -16.30
C LEU A 144 3.19 3.26 -15.31
N LEU A 145 3.19 1.93 -15.13
CA LEU A 145 2.35 1.26 -14.14
C LEU A 145 2.73 1.70 -12.71
N ASP A 146 4.03 1.70 -12.35
CA ASP A 146 4.49 2.22 -11.03
C ASP A 146 4.07 3.68 -10.81
N GLU A 147 4.18 4.53 -11.81
CA GLU A 147 3.75 5.94 -11.71
C GLU A 147 2.23 6.05 -11.49
N LEU A 148 1.41 5.28 -12.23
CA LEU A 148 -0.04 5.25 -12.05
C LEU A 148 -0.42 4.75 -10.64
N GLU A 149 0.17 3.64 -10.21
CA GLU A 149 -0.03 3.04 -8.90
C GLU A 149 0.26 4.04 -7.77
N ARG A 150 1.38 4.73 -7.82
CA ARG A 150 1.80 5.67 -6.78
C ARG A 150 0.99 6.96 -6.77
N THR A 151 0.66 7.50 -7.94
CA THR A 151 -0.09 8.76 -8.04
C THR A 151 -1.55 8.58 -7.67
N SER A 152 -2.16 7.44 -8.02
CA SER A 152 -3.56 7.13 -7.70
C SER A 152 -3.78 6.63 -6.27
N ARG A 153 -2.70 6.44 -5.49
CA ARG A 153 -2.74 6.11 -4.06
C ARG A 153 -2.32 7.24 -3.12
N GLY A 154 -2.22 8.47 -3.62
CA GLY A 154 -1.82 9.61 -2.80
C GLY A 154 -0.34 9.69 -2.44
N GLN A 155 0.48 8.68 -2.79
CA GLN A 155 1.90 8.61 -2.40
C GLN A 155 2.75 9.74 -3.00
N ARG A 156 2.25 10.44 -4.01
CA ARG A 156 2.87 11.60 -4.67
C ARG A 156 2.17 12.93 -4.35
N ASP A 157 1.09 12.91 -3.58
CA ASP A 157 0.26 14.10 -3.32
C ASP A 157 0.38 14.62 -1.86
N ILE A 158 1.25 14.04 -1.05
CA ILE A 158 1.51 14.43 0.34
C ILE A 158 2.10 15.82 0.41
N ARG A 159 1.42 16.76 1.09
CA ARG A 159 1.76 18.19 1.19
C ARG A 159 1.79 18.66 2.63
N LEU A 160 2.93 18.48 3.27
CA LEU A 160 3.13 18.90 4.64
C LEU A 160 3.24 20.43 4.76
N PRO A 161 2.57 21.06 5.74
CA PRO A 161 2.75 22.49 6.01
C PRO A 161 4.20 22.79 6.39
N GLN A 162 4.69 23.97 6.00
CA GLN A 162 6.01 24.42 6.38
C GLN A 162 6.08 24.65 7.90
N HIS A 163 7.22 24.33 8.51
CA HIS A 163 7.50 24.79 9.87
C HIS A 163 7.52 26.31 9.89
N ARG A 164 6.60 26.94 10.61
CA ARG A 164 6.75 28.36 10.90
C ARG A 164 7.83 28.53 11.98
N THR A 165 9.07 28.69 11.54
CA THR A 165 10.14 29.27 12.36
C THR A 165 9.91 30.78 12.44
N GLY A 166 8.94 31.22 13.25
CA GLY A 166 8.60 32.63 13.41
C GLY A 166 8.73 33.02 14.88
N SER A 167 9.77 33.76 15.22
CA SER A 167 9.85 34.58 16.41
C SER A 167 8.78 35.69 16.34
N GLY A 168 7.62 35.44 16.92
CA GLY A 168 6.59 36.47 17.01
C GLY A 168 5.18 35.95 17.10
N GLY A 169 4.70 35.69 18.29
CA GLY A 169 3.30 35.37 18.57
C GLY A 169 3.07 33.91 18.96
N GLY A 170 2.65 33.68 20.20
CA GLY A 170 2.50 32.39 20.87
C GLY A 170 1.45 31.40 20.31
N GLY A 171 1.34 31.28 18.99
CA GLY A 171 0.48 30.28 18.36
C GLY A 171 1.24 28.95 18.19
N LYS A 172 0.72 27.87 18.77
CA LYS A 172 1.21 26.51 18.54
C LYS A 172 1.19 26.21 17.04
N GLY A 173 2.32 25.81 16.44
CA GLY A 173 2.41 25.47 15.02
C GLY A 173 1.51 24.27 14.67
N VAL A 174 1.12 24.17 13.40
CA VAL A 174 0.33 23.04 12.91
C VAL A 174 1.19 21.77 12.97
N LYS A 175 0.76 20.77 13.73
CA LYS A 175 1.39 19.43 13.73
C LYS A 175 1.14 18.74 12.40
N ARG A 176 2.09 17.89 11.99
CA ARG A 176 2.05 17.16 10.71
C ARG A 176 1.95 15.67 11.00
N VAL A 177 0.88 15.08 10.54
CA VAL A 177 0.58 13.66 10.72
C VAL A 177 0.59 12.96 9.39
N LEU A 178 1.29 11.83 9.31
CA LEU A 178 1.25 10.93 8.16
C LEU A 178 0.50 9.66 8.54
N LEU A 179 -0.57 9.36 7.79
CA LEU A 179 -1.36 8.16 7.97
C LEU A 179 -1.36 7.31 6.71
N THR A 180 -1.28 5.99 6.85
CA THR A 180 -1.44 5.08 5.72
C THR A 180 -2.65 4.18 5.88
N GLY A 181 -3.27 3.80 4.75
CA GLY A 181 -4.32 2.80 4.67
C GLY A 181 -4.01 1.77 3.59
N PHE A 182 -4.93 0.84 3.37
CA PHE A 182 -4.83 -0.23 2.39
C PHE A 182 -6.01 -0.25 1.43
N ASP A 183 -5.78 -0.84 0.26
CA ASP A 183 -6.83 -1.26 -0.67
C ASP A 183 -7.72 -2.36 -0.06
N PRO A 184 -8.93 -2.59 -0.58
CA PRO A 184 -9.72 -3.79 -0.29
C PRO A 184 -8.93 -5.08 -0.53
N PHE A 185 -9.20 -6.11 0.27
CA PHE A 185 -8.55 -7.42 0.16
C PHE A 185 -9.52 -8.55 0.53
N THR A 186 -9.12 -9.82 0.41
CA THR A 186 -10.01 -11.00 0.54
C THR A 186 -11.17 -11.00 -0.46
N LEU A 187 -10.92 -10.46 -1.66
CA LEU A 187 -11.91 -10.24 -2.71
C LEU A 187 -12.50 -11.52 -3.30
N ASP A 188 -11.79 -12.64 -3.18
CA ASP A 188 -12.31 -13.96 -3.59
C ASP A 188 -13.30 -14.52 -2.56
N ARG A 189 -13.25 -14.04 -1.32
CA ARG A 189 -14.24 -14.37 -0.30
C ARG A 189 -15.51 -13.53 -0.46
N ASP A 190 -15.33 -12.24 -0.69
CA ASP A 190 -16.43 -11.30 -0.96
C ASP A 190 -15.93 -10.12 -1.80
N ILE A 191 -16.29 -10.12 -3.09
CA ILE A 191 -15.88 -9.07 -4.03
C ILE A 191 -16.46 -7.69 -3.69
N ARG A 192 -17.47 -7.62 -2.83
CA ARG A 192 -18.12 -6.38 -2.37
C ARG A 192 -17.37 -5.66 -1.26
N ILE A 193 -16.32 -6.29 -0.71
CA ILE A 193 -15.65 -5.82 0.51
C ILE A 193 -14.99 -4.44 0.31
N SER A 194 -14.99 -3.64 1.36
CA SER A 194 -14.30 -2.35 1.49
C SER A 194 -13.22 -2.49 2.55
N ASN A 195 -12.18 -1.67 2.50
CA ASN A 195 -11.18 -1.62 3.55
C ASN A 195 -11.39 -0.37 4.41
N PRO A 196 -11.70 -0.50 5.71
CA PRO A 196 -11.92 0.65 6.57
C PRO A 196 -10.70 1.59 6.65
N SER A 197 -9.47 1.05 6.55
CA SER A 197 -8.27 1.89 6.57
C SER A 197 -8.09 2.72 5.29
N GLY A 198 -8.53 2.20 4.14
CA GLY A 198 -8.59 2.96 2.88
C GLY A 198 -9.63 4.08 2.94
N ALA A 199 -10.81 3.78 3.51
CA ALA A 199 -11.84 4.79 3.76
C ALA A 199 -11.35 5.90 4.72
N VAL A 200 -10.66 5.53 5.80
CA VAL A 200 -10.00 6.48 6.73
C VAL A 200 -9.00 7.37 5.99
N ALA A 201 -8.14 6.77 5.15
CA ALA A 201 -7.15 7.54 4.40
C ALA A 201 -7.81 8.59 3.52
N LEU A 202 -8.84 8.23 2.75
CA LEU A 202 -9.58 9.19 1.90
C LEU A 202 -10.30 10.28 2.72
N ALA A 203 -10.89 9.91 3.85
CA ALA A 203 -11.64 10.84 4.69
C ALA A 203 -10.74 11.88 5.37
N LEU A 204 -9.51 11.50 5.71
CA LEU A 204 -8.59 12.36 6.47
C LEU A 204 -7.54 13.06 5.61
N ASP A 205 -7.37 12.68 4.33
CA ASP A 205 -6.36 13.28 3.46
C ASP A 205 -6.50 14.78 3.35
N GLY A 206 -5.44 15.50 3.69
CA GLY A 206 -5.42 16.95 3.65
C GLY A 206 -6.35 17.64 4.64
N THR A 207 -6.90 16.95 5.63
CA THR A 207 -7.74 17.58 6.67
C THR A 207 -6.90 18.12 7.81
N VAL A 208 -7.50 19.05 8.57
CA VAL A 208 -6.98 19.51 9.85
C VAL A 208 -7.86 18.97 10.95
N ILE A 209 -7.25 18.35 11.95
CA ILE A 209 -7.91 17.93 13.18
C ILE A 209 -7.52 18.87 14.31
N ASP A 210 -8.51 19.28 15.10
CA ASP A 210 -8.26 20.07 16.29
C ASP A 210 -7.83 19.14 17.43
N THR A 211 -6.78 19.54 18.14
CA THR A 211 -6.29 18.83 19.33
C THR A 211 -6.09 19.82 20.47
N PRO A 212 -6.09 19.39 21.74
CA PRO A 212 -5.76 20.25 22.88
C PRO A 212 -4.44 21.01 22.74
N ASP A 213 -3.50 20.43 21.97
CA ASP A 213 -2.17 21.01 21.75
C ASP A 213 -2.05 21.81 20.45
N GLY A 214 -3.17 22.10 19.80
CA GLY A 214 -3.25 22.87 18.56
C GLY A 214 -3.65 22.01 17.37
N PRO A 215 -3.79 22.63 16.19
CA PRO A 215 -4.25 21.92 14.99
C PRO A 215 -3.20 20.93 14.48
N ALA A 216 -3.67 19.81 13.91
CA ALA A 216 -2.84 18.82 13.26
C ALA A 216 -3.31 18.56 11.82
N ARG A 217 -2.43 18.77 10.84
CA ARG A 217 -2.67 18.46 9.43
C ARG A 217 -2.38 16.99 9.19
N VAL A 218 -3.34 16.26 8.66
CA VAL A 218 -3.20 14.86 8.27
C VAL A 218 -3.01 14.76 6.77
N GLU A 219 -1.93 14.10 6.36
CA GLU A 219 -1.69 13.70 4.97
C GLU A 219 -1.70 12.18 4.90
N THR A 220 -2.21 11.62 3.81
CA THR A 220 -2.41 10.18 3.75
C THR A 220 -1.90 9.54 2.47
N ALA A 221 -1.70 8.23 2.51
CA ALA A 221 -1.43 7.39 1.37
C ALA A 221 -2.07 6.01 1.55
N VAL A 222 -2.39 5.35 0.43
CA VAL A 222 -2.91 3.98 0.44
C VAL A 222 -1.86 3.03 -0.13
N PHE A 223 -1.84 1.79 0.36
CA PHE A 223 -0.94 0.74 -0.11
C PHE A 223 -1.71 -0.41 -0.78
N PRO A 224 -1.13 -1.06 -1.78
CA PRO A 224 -1.70 -2.26 -2.37
C PRO A 224 -1.62 -3.44 -1.40
N VAL A 225 -2.52 -4.39 -1.54
CA VAL A 225 -2.46 -5.66 -0.83
C VAL A 225 -1.79 -6.69 -1.76
N ARG A 226 -0.48 -6.52 -1.98
CA ARG A 226 0.35 -7.38 -2.83
C ARG A 226 1.75 -7.53 -2.24
N TRP A 227 2.21 -8.78 -2.07
CA TRP A 227 3.54 -9.08 -1.51
C TRP A 227 4.69 -8.52 -2.36
N GLN A 228 4.53 -8.53 -3.69
CA GLN A 228 5.57 -8.07 -4.60
C GLN A 228 5.90 -6.59 -4.41
N ASP A 229 4.90 -5.72 -4.26
CA ASP A 229 5.12 -4.29 -4.02
C ASP A 229 5.95 -4.05 -2.75
N PHE A 230 5.68 -4.81 -1.70
CA PHE A 230 6.42 -4.74 -0.44
C PHE A 230 7.84 -5.27 -0.58
N THR A 231 8.02 -6.37 -1.32
CA THR A 231 9.35 -6.91 -1.65
C THR A 231 10.20 -5.90 -2.41
N GLU A 232 9.58 -5.12 -3.29
CA GLU A 232 10.22 -4.04 -4.06
C GLU A 232 10.41 -2.74 -3.26
N GLY A 233 10.09 -2.73 -1.97
CA GLY A 233 10.32 -1.59 -1.08
C GLY A 233 9.34 -0.44 -1.26
N ALA A 234 8.08 -0.72 -1.60
CA ALA A 234 7.04 0.30 -1.76
C ALA A 234 6.86 1.16 -0.50
N VAL A 235 6.94 0.53 0.69
CA VAL A 235 6.79 1.23 1.97
C VAL A 235 7.91 2.25 2.18
N GLU A 236 9.15 1.83 2.03
CA GLU A 236 10.31 2.70 2.20
C GLU A 236 10.33 3.83 1.16
N ARG A 237 10.00 3.54 -0.11
CA ARG A 237 9.92 4.57 -1.15
C ARG A 237 8.85 5.61 -0.87
N ALA A 238 7.71 5.21 -0.31
CA ALA A 238 6.62 6.13 -0.01
C ALA A 238 6.87 6.95 1.25
N LEU A 239 7.44 6.37 2.31
CA LEU A 239 7.51 7.01 3.63
C LEU A 239 8.83 7.75 3.88
N ARG A 240 9.96 7.28 3.35
CA ARG A 240 11.31 7.86 3.61
C ARG A 240 11.39 9.38 3.37
N PRO A 241 10.78 9.98 2.34
CA PRO A 241 10.86 11.42 2.12
C PRO A 241 10.13 12.26 3.18
N TYR A 242 9.23 11.65 3.94
CA TYR A 242 8.29 12.35 4.82
C TYR A 242 8.53 12.08 6.30
N LEU A 243 8.96 10.88 6.73
CA LEU A 243 9.19 10.57 8.14
C LEU A 243 10.05 11.62 8.87
N PRO A 244 11.14 12.16 8.30
CA PRO A 244 11.90 13.21 8.98
C PRO A 244 11.19 14.57 9.09
N LYS A 245 10.02 14.72 8.47
CA LYS A 245 9.30 16.00 8.35
C LYS A 245 7.95 15.99 9.06
N VAL A 246 7.54 14.87 9.63
CA VAL A 246 6.27 14.75 10.35
C VAL A 246 6.49 14.70 11.84
N ASP A 247 5.44 15.03 12.60
CA ASP A 247 5.45 15.04 14.05
C ASP A 247 4.86 13.76 14.64
N LEU A 248 4.13 12.98 13.81
CA LEU A 248 3.59 11.67 14.12
C LEU A 248 3.33 10.90 12.82
N PHE A 249 3.55 9.56 12.82
CA PHE A 249 3.03 8.70 11.77
C PHE A 249 2.26 7.52 12.34
N THR A 250 1.28 7.03 11.61
CA THR A 250 0.62 5.76 11.91
C THR A 250 0.29 5.00 10.64
N THR A 251 0.60 3.73 10.62
CA THR A 251 0.08 2.81 9.62
C THR A 251 -1.23 2.23 10.14
N VAL A 252 -2.26 2.17 9.29
CA VAL A 252 -3.60 1.71 9.66
C VAL A 252 -4.01 0.59 8.72
N SER A 253 -4.59 -0.47 9.26
CA SER A 253 -5.14 -1.57 8.49
C SER A 253 -6.40 -2.16 9.12
N GLN A 254 -7.09 -3.02 8.39
CA GLN A 254 -8.21 -3.78 8.91
C GLN A 254 -7.69 -4.92 9.79
N GLY A 255 -8.19 -5.01 11.01
CA GLY A 255 -7.82 -6.01 12.00
C GLY A 255 -8.94 -6.98 12.36
N ARG A 256 -9.35 -6.98 13.61
CA ARG A 256 -10.32 -7.90 14.18
C ARG A 256 -11.73 -7.30 14.21
N VAL A 257 -12.76 -8.15 14.33
CA VAL A 257 -14.15 -7.70 14.44
C VAL A 257 -14.37 -6.92 15.73
N GLY A 258 -15.04 -5.79 15.65
CA GLY A 258 -15.64 -5.07 16.78
C GLY A 258 -14.69 -4.32 17.69
N LYS A 259 -13.41 -4.15 17.34
CA LYS A 259 -12.44 -3.43 18.18
C LYS A 259 -11.30 -2.81 17.38
N PHE A 260 -10.68 -1.79 17.96
CA PHE A 260 -9.36 -1.30 17.57
C PHE A 260 -8.27 -1.99 18.40
N ASP A 261 -7.12 -2.19 17.76
CA ASP A 261 -5.91 -2.65 18.46
C ASP A 261 -4.76 -1.66 18.15
N VAL A 262 -4.08 -1.15 19.17
CA VAL A 262 -2.79 -0.44 19.05
C VAL A 262 -1.69 -1.47 19.20
N GLU A 263 -0.98 -1.76 18.12
CA GLU A 263 -0.01 -2.85 18.08
C GLU A 263 1.32 -2.45 18.71
N ARG A 264 1.76 -3.17 19.74
CA ARG A 264 2.99 -2.85 20.47
C ARG A 264 4.25 -3.29 19.74
N THR A 265 4.19 -4.44 19.08
CA THR A 265 5.37 -5.10 18.53
C THR A 265 5.07 -5.66 17.15
N ASN A 266 5.96 -5.43 16.19
CA ASN A 266 5.84 -5.92 14.82
C ASN A 266 6.94 -6.93 14.52
N GLY A 267 6.61 -8.04 13.88
CA GLY A 267 7.51 -9.15 13.62
C GLY A 267 8.10 -9.16 12.20
N ALA A 268 9.34 -9.59 12.06
CA ALA A 268 10.06 -9.71 10.79
C ALA A 268 9.65 -10.97 9.98
N TRP A 269 8.35 -11.29 9.90
CA TRP A 269 7.88 -12.55 9.31
C TRP A 269 6.64 -12.37 8.45
N ARG A 270 6.57 -13.13 7.35
CA ARG A 270 5.42 -13.30 6.45
C ARG A 270 4.80 -14.68 6.68
N GLY A 271 3.50 -14.75 6.91
CA GLY A 271 2.80 -15.97 7.34
C GLY A 271 2.07 -16.77 6.25
N GLY A 272 2.19 -16.37 4.98
CA GLY A 272 1.69 -17.18 3.87
C GLY A 272 0.24 -16.95 3.47
N PHE A 273 -0.49 -15.99 4.05
CA PHE A 273 -1.83 -15.66 3.59
C PHE A 273 -1.79 -15.06 2.17
N PRO A 274 -2.69 -15.48 1.24
CA PRO A 274 -2.68 -14.99 -0.14
C PRO A 274 -3.01 -13.50 -0.24
N ASP A 275 -2.33 -12.81 -1.14
CA ASP A 275 -2.59 -11.42 -1.49
C ASP A 275 -3.67 -11.27 -2.59
N ASN A 276 -3.89 -10.06 -3.10
CA ASN A 276 -4.90 -9.81 -4.12
C ASN A 276 -4.62 -10.47 -5.49
N ASP A 277 -3.38 -10.88 -5.75
CA ASP A 277 -3.01 -11.70 -6.90
C ASP A 277 -2.93 -13.20 -6.57
N ASN A 278 -3.43 -13.60 -5.38
CA ASN A 278 -3.39 -14.97 -4.84
C ASN A 278 -1.97 -15.53 -4.69
N VAL A 279 -1.00 -14.65 -4.51
CA VAL A 279 0.39 -15.02 -4.20
C VAL A 279 0.54 -15.17 -2.69
N SER A 280 1.10 -16.29 -2.24
CA SER A 280 1.46 -16.54 -0.84
C SER A 280 2.96 -16.43 -0.64
N ARG A 281 3.39 -15.88 0.49
CA ARG A 281 4.80 -15.79 0.90
C ARG A 281 4.97 -16.18 2.35
N THR A 282 5.78 -17.19 2.62
CA THR A 282 6.14 -17.64 3.97
C THR A 282 7.65 -17.54 4.12
N GLU A 283 8.12 -16.43 4.66
CA GLU A 283 9.54 -16.08 4.73
C GLU A 283 9.80 -14.94 5.71
N ALA A 284 11.05 -14.69 6.07
CA ALA A 284 11.42 -13.44 6.74
C ALA A 284 11.10 -12.24 5.82
N VAL A 285 10.64 -11.14 6.42
CA VAL A 285 10.39 -9.90 5.67
C VAL A 285 11.66 -9.48 4.92
N PRO A 286 11.66 -9.41 3.58
CA PRO A 286 12.86 -9.03 2.82
C PRO A 286 13.15 -7.53 3.01
N VAL A 287 14.39 -7.22 3.41
CA VAL A 287 14.88 -5.85 3.61
C VAL A 287 16.20 -5.65 2.86
N ALA A 288 16.57 -4.39 2.62
CA ALA A 288 17.78 -4.06 1.87
C ALA A 288 19.08 -4.52 2.57
N ASP A 289 19.07 -4.57 3.91
CA ASP A 289 20.19 -5.07 4.73
C ASP A 289 19.70 -6.13 5.71
N PRO A 290 19.67 -7.40 5.30
CA PRO A 290 19.24 -8.50 6.18
C PRO A 290 20.16 -8.77 7.37
N ALA A 291 21.45 -8.42 7.26
CA ALA A 291 22.43 -8.70 8.33
C ALA A 291 22.16 -7.86 9.60
N SER A 292 21.58 -6.67 9.45
CA SER A 292 21.20 -5.78 10.56
C SER A 292 19.68 -5.81 10.84
N GLN A 293 18.96 -6.80 10.34
CA GLN A 293 17.52 -6.89 10.50
C GLN A 293 17.13 -7.37 11.90
N PRO A 294 16.45 -6.55 12.72
CA PRO A 294 15.91 -7.02 14.00
C PRO A 294 14.72 -7.93 13.75
N GLN A 295 14.51 -8.94 14.64
CA GLN A 295 13.32 -9.79 14.62
C GLN A 295 12.06 -9.00 14.95
N TRP A 296 12.19 -7.98 15.78
CA TRP A 296 11.10 -7.19 16.31
C TRP A 296 11.37 -5.70 16.18
N THR A 297 10.33 -4.94 15.87
CA THR A 297 10.29 -3.48 15.99
C THR A 297 9.13 -3.08 16.88
N THR A 298 9.18 -1.90 17.49
CA THR A 298 8.17 -1.48 18.46
C THR A 298 7.48 -0.19 18.07
N THR A 299 6.23 -0.05 18.50
CA THR A 299 5.51 1.21 18.46
C THR A 299 6.13 2.23 19.43
N THR A 300 6.07 3.50 19.06
CA THR A 300 6.29 4.65 19.95
C THR A 300 5.07 5.56 19.97
N LEU A 301 3.91 5.05 19.52
CA LEU A 301 2.62 5.72 19.75
C LEU A 301 2.34 5.77 21.25
N PRO A 302 1.65 6.79 21.75
CA PRO A 302 1.24 6.88 23.16
C PRO A 302 0.04 5.93 23.44
N TYR A 303 0.31 4.63 23.36
CA TYR A 303 -0.69 3.56 23.37
C TYR A 303 -1.52 3.54 24.64
N GLU A 304 -0.95 3.82 25.81
CA GLU A 304 -1.69 3.90 27.08
C GLU A 304 -2.74 5.01 27.05
N ALA A 305 -2.35 6.21 26.57
CA ALA A 305 -3.26 7.32 26.43
C ALA A 305 -4.36 7.05 25.41
N ILE A 306 -4.02 6.37 24.29
CA ILE A 306 -4.97 6.01 23.24
C ILE A 306 -5.97 4.97 23.77
N ALA A 307 -5.51 3.94 24.47
CA ALA A 307 -6.37 2.88 25.00
C ALA A 307 -7.26 3.36 26.16
N ALA A 308 -6.80 4.33 26.94
CA ALA A 308 -7.57 4.91 28.06
C ALA A 308 -8.60 5.94 27.63
N ALA A 309 -8.52 6.49 26.42
CA ALA A 309 -9.40 7.55 25.96
C ALA A 309 -10.73 7.01 25.43
N ASP A 310 -11.82 7.72 25.74
CA ASP A 310 -13.12 7.50 25.08
C ASP A 310 -13.08 8.14 23.67
N THR A 311 -12.76 7.34 22.67
CA THR A 311 -12.61 7.77 21.28
C THR A 311 -13.81 7.42 20.41
N GLY A 312 -14.74 6.59 20.89
CA GLY A 312 -15.93 6.18 20.15
C GLY A 312 -16.45 4.82 20.60
N ARG A 313 -17.39 4.25 19.84
CA ARG A 313 -18.16 3.06 20.28
C ARG A 313 -17.39 1.74 20.32
N PHE A 314 -16.29 1.64 19.59
CA PHE A 314 -15.48 0.42 19.60
C PHE A 314 -14.43 0.48 20.71
N PRO A 315 -14.22 -0.60 21.50
CA PRO A 315 -13.11 -0.63 22.44
C PRO A 315 -11.77 -0.49 21.72
N VAL A 316 -10.83 0.19 22.35
CA VAL A 316 -9.45 0.34 21.88
C VAL A 316 -8.55 -0.43 22.84
N LEU A 317 -7.81 -1.40 22.33
CA LEU A 317 -6.95 -2.24 23.14
C LEU A 317 -5.48 -1.94 22.85
N ASP A 318 -4.68 -1.95 23.89
CA ASP A 318 -3.23 -2.03 23.83
C ASP A 318 -2.86 -3.51 23.60
N ASN A 319 -2.49 -3.86 22.35
CA ASN A 319 -2.20 -5.24 21.98
C ASN A 319 -0.71 -5.56 22.10
N THR A 320 -0.36 -6.35 23.10
CA THR A 320 1.01 -6.81 23.39
C THR A 320 1.33 -8.18 22.82
N ALA A 321 0.31 -8.98 22.48
CA ALA A 321 0.47 -10.38 22.07
C ALA A 321 1.27 -10.52 20.76
N VAL A 322 2.15 -11.53 20.74
CA VAL A 322 2.94 -11.94 19.56
C VAL A 322 3.04 -13.46 19.48
N THR A 323 3.45 -13.99 18.32
CA THR A 323 3.88 -15.38 18.19
C THR A 323 5.37 -15.41 17.86
N GLU A 324 6.15 -16.16 18.63
CA GLU A 324 7.60 -16.28 18.49
C GLU A 324 8.07 -17.73 18.47
N ILE A 325 9.26 -17.98 17.97
CA ILE A 325 10.04 -19.15 18.35
C ILE A 325 11.04 -18.68 19.42
N PRO A 326 10.95 -19.20 20.66
CA PRO A 326 11.86 -18.82 21.75
C PRO A 326 13.32 -19.14 21.40
N ALA A 327 14.27 -18.43 21.99
CA ALA A 327 15.70 -18.72 21.83
C ALA A 327 15.99 -20.21 22.17
N GLY A 328 16.63 -20.92 21.22
CA GLY A 328 16.91 -22.35 21.36
C GLY A 328 15.73 -23.29 21.14
N GLY A 329 14.52 -22.76 20.89
CA GLY A 329 13.33 -23.52 20.53
C GLY A 329 13.19 -23.75 19.03
N THR A 330 12.21 -24.59 18.64
CA THR A 330 11.89 -24.90 17.24
C THR A 330 10.42 -24.61 16.91
N GLU A 331 9.55 -24.57 17.90
CA GLU A 331 8.11 -24.45 17.73
C GLU A 331 7.61 -23.03 18.06
N PRO A 332 6.64 -22.53 17.29
CA PRO A 332 5.98 -21.26 17.58
C PRO A 332 5.19 -21.30 18.90
N VAL A 333 5.33 -20.23 19.67
CA VAL A 333 4.63 -20.05 20.96
C VAL A 333 3.99 -18.66 20.99
N VAL A 334 2.73 -18.58 21.42
CA VAL A 334 2.04 -17.31 21.65
C VAL A 334 2.52 -16.71 22.97
N ARG A 335 2.89 -15.42 22.92
CA ARG A 335 3.28 -14.62 24.10
C ARG A 335 2.28 -13.48 24.27
N PRO A 336 1.52 -13.45 25.37
CA PRO A 336 0.56 -12.37 25.60
C PRO A 336 1.22 -11.02 25.92
N ASP A 337 2.43 -11.03 26.50
CA ASP A 337 3.10 -9.86 27.04
C ASP A 337 4.29 -9.38 26.18
N GLY A 338 4.35 -9.79 24.93
CA GLY A 338 5.43 -9.45 24.01
C GLY A 338 6.52 -10.52 23.88
N PRO A 339 7.48 -10.31 22.97
CA PRO A 339 8.48 -11.31 22.64
C PRO A 339 9.53 -11.47 23.74
N THR A 340 10.05 -12.69 23.88
CA THR A 340 11.18 -12.96 24.78
C THR A 340 12.53 -12.59 24.15
N PRO A 341 13.56 -12.25 24.95
CA PRO A 341 14.87 -11.94 24.42
C PRO A 341 15.47 -13.05 23.56
N GLY A 342 16.00 -12.68 22.39
CA GLY A 342 16.64 -13.62 21.45
C GLY A 342 15.68 -14.51 20.67
N SER A 343 14.36 -14.29 20.77
CA SER A 343 13.34 -15.04 20.01
C SER A 343 13.31 -14.64 18.54
N THR A 344 12.77 -15.55 17.71
CA THR A 344 12.51 -15.35 16.27
C THR A 344 11.04 -15.07 16.04
N ALA A 345 10.73 -14.02 15.28
CA ALA A 345 9.36 -13.62 14.99
C ALA A 345 8.61 -14.64 14.12
N ARG A 346 7.33 -14.87 14.44
CA ARG A 346 6.35 -15.59 13.62
C ARG A 346 5.09 -14.76 13.37
N GLU A 347 4.63 -13.99 14.38
CA GLU A 347 3.58 -12.99 14.22
C GLU A 347 3.89 -11.81 15.12
N GLY A 348 3.72 -10.59 14.59
CA GLY A 348 3.64 -9.39 15.42
C GLY A 348 2.25 -9.24 16.01
N GLY A 349 1.99 -8.16 16.75
CA GLY A 349 0.66 -7.83 17.26
C GLY A 349 -0.39 -7.77 16.15
N GLY A 350 0.00 -7.33 14.97
CA GLY A 350 -0.82 -7.31 13.76
C GLY A 350 -0.92 -8.63 12.99
N GLY A 351 -0.49 -9.76 13.57
CA GLY A 351 -0.43 -11.04 12.88
C GLY A 351 0.84 -11.20 12.04
N ASN A 352 0.72 -11.85 10.87
CA ASN A 352 1.84 -12.16 9.99
C ASN A 352 1.56 -11.84 8.50
N TYR A 353 0.61 -10.94 8.26
CA TYR A 353 0.23 -10.47 6.92
C TYR A 353 0.80 -9.09 6.60
N LEU A 354 0.37 -8.48 5.51
CA LEU A 354 0.85 -7.15 5.04
C LEU A 354 0.61 -6.03 6.06
N SER A 355 -0.37 -6.17 6.97
CA SER A 355 -0.58 -5.28 8.11
C SER A 355 0.60 -5.26 9.08
N ASN A 356 1.09 -6.45 9.46
CA ASN A 356 2.31 -6.57 10.25
C ASN A 356 3.54 -6.08 9.47
N GLU A 357 3.63 -6.41 8.17
CA GLU A 357 4.79 -6.03 7.37
C GLU A 357 4.90 -4.50 7.17
N ILE A 358 3.79 -3.79 6.91
CA ILE A 358 3.85 -2.32 6.80
C ILE A 358 4.27 -1.69 8.14
N ALA A 359 3.74 -2.21 9.25
CA ALA A 359 4.09 -1.76 10.59
C ALA A 359 5.58 -1.99 10.89
N TYR A 360 6.07 -3.19 10.61
CA TYR A 360 7.48 -3.56 10.75
C TYR A 360 8.39 -2.67 9.90
N ARG A 361 8.10 -2.51 8.61
CA ARG A 361 8.92 -1.70 7.69
C ARG A 361 8.91 -0.21 8.05
N ALA A 362 7.77 0.34 8.41
CA ALA A 362 7.65 1.76 8.75
C ALA A 362 8.41 2.08 10.05
N THR A 363 8.28 1.24 11.08
CA THR A 363 9.02 1.42 12.35
C THR A 363 10.50 1.12 12.19
N LEU A 364 10.89 0.09 11.43
CA LEU A 364 12.29 -0.16 11.08
C LEU A 364 12.92 1.02 10.32
N LEU A 365 12.18 1.60 9.36
CA LEU A 365 12.64 2.77 8.62
C LEU A 365 12.82 3.98 9.54
N ARG A 366 11.88 4.24 10.45
CA ARG A 366 12.00 5.28 11.49
C ARG A 366 13.27 5.08 12.31
N ASP A 367 13.51 3.86 12.78
CA ASP A 367 14.65 3.52 13.63
C ASP A 367 15.99 3.66 12.89
N ARG A 368 16.06 3.21 11.63
CA ARG A 368 17.22 3.38 10.75
C ARG A 368 17.49 4.84 10.36
N LEU A 369 16.50 5.71 10.45
CA LEU A 369 16.67 7.16 10.29
C LEU A 369 17.10 7.86 11.59
N GLY A 370 17.28 7.12 12.69
CA GLY A 370 17.64 7.67 14.01
C GLY A 370 16.48 8.41 14.69
N LEU A 371 15.24 8.14 14.30
CA LEU A 371 14.06 8.88 14.75
C LEU A 371 13.27 8.18 15.86
N HIS A 372 13.75 7.05 16.40
CA HIS A 372 13.02 6.25 17.40
C HIS A 372 12.59 7.09 18.62
N GLY A 373 13.49 7.87 19.19
CA GLY A 373 13.23 8.71 20.38
C GLY A 373 12.54 10.05 20.08
N THR A 374 12.35 10.40 18.80
CA THR A 374 11.86 11.74 18.43
C THR A 374 10.62 11.75 17.56
N LEU A 375 10.30 10.65 16.90
CA LEU A 375 9.13 10.53 16.05
C LEU A 375 8.19 9.44 16.59
N PRO A 376 7.09 9.81 17.27
CA PRO A 376 6.04 8.86 17.62
C PRO A 376 5.46 8.20 16.38
N GLY A 377 5.35 6.88 16.44
CA GLY A 377 4.77 6.16 15.30
C GLY A 377 4.63 4.67 15.57
N GLY A 378 3.69 4.04 14.84
CA GLY A 378 3.36 2.64 15.00
C GLY A 378 2.17 2.24 14.15
N HIS A 379 1.44 1.22 14.60
CA HIS A 379 0.36 0.61 13.86
C HIS A 379 -0.94 0.56 14.66
N VAL A 380 -2.05 0.84 13.97
CA VAL A 380 -3.41 0.72 14.53
C VAL A 380 -4.25 -0.14 13.59
N HIS A 381 -4.81 -1.21 14.15
CA HIS A 381 -5.85 -1.99 13.49
C HIS A 381 -7.22 -1.39 13.76
N THR A 382 -8.01 -1.22 12.69
CA THR A 382 -9.42 -0.86 12.78
C THR A 382 -10.29 -2.11 12.90
N PRO A 383 -11.55 -2.00 13.38
CA PRO A 383 -12.52 -3.08 13.24
C PRO A 383 -12.72 -3.50 11.78
N VAL A 384 -13.03 -4.78 11.57
CA VAL A 384 -13.47 -5.30 10.26
C VAL A 384 -14.78 -4.65 9.87
N LEU A 385 -14.89 -4.17 8.63
CA LEU A 385 -16.16 -3.73 8.07
C LEU A 385 -17.08 -4.92 7.79
N GLN A 386 -18.27 -4.87 8.35
CA GLN A 386 -19.28 -5.91 8.20
C GLN A 386 -20.54 -5.34 7.55
N PHE A 387 -21.11 -6.10 6.64
CA PHE A 387 -22.48 -5.89 6.15
C PHE A 387 -23.50 -6.17 7.26
N GLY A 388 -24.71 -5.67 7.10
CA GLY A 388 -25.82 -6.05 7.96
C GLY A 388 -26.16 -7.55 7.83
N PRO A 389 -26.83 -8.14 8.83
CA PRO A 389 -27.11 -9.59 8.83
C PRO A 389 -27.92 -10.03 7.61
N ASP A 390 -28.84 -9.20 7.11
CA ASP A 390 -29.65 -9.49 5.92
C ASP A 390 -28.89 -9.33 4.60
N ASN A 391 -27.63 -8.89 4.64
CA ASN A 391 -26.76 -8.67 3.49
C ASN A 391 -25.41 -9.40 3.62
N ALA A 392 -25.33 -10.36 4.52
CA ALA A 392 -24.07 -11.06 4.83
C ALA A 392 -23.64 -12.06 3.73
N ASP A 393 -24.56 -12.57 2.91
CA ASP A 393 -24.24 -13.52 1.84
C ASP A 393 -23.53 -12.84 0.65
N PRO A 394 -22.27 -13.20 0.32
CA PRO A 394 -21.54 -12.64 -0.80
C PRO A 394 -22.17 -12.90 -2.17
N ALA A 395 -22.92 -14.00 -2.32
CA ALA A 395 -23.46 -14.44 -3.61
C ALA A 395 -24.73 -13.67 -4.00
N THR A 396 -25.52 -13.24 -3.03
CA THR A 396 -26.84 -12.61 -3.27
C THR A 396 -26.96 -11.20 -2.69
N GLY A 397 -26.00 -10.80 -1.85
CA GLY A 397 -26.05 -9.54 -1.15
C GLY A 397 -25.79 -8.32 -2.04
N ALA A 398 -26.41 -7.21 -1.68
CA ALA A 398 -26.18 -5.91 -2.32
C ALA A 398 -24.78 -5.35 -1.99
N VAL A 399 -24.25 -4.50 -2.85
CA VAL A 399 -22.93 -3.88 -2.66
C VAL A 399 -22.85 -2.91 -1.46
N THR A 400 -23.98 -2.58 -0.85
CA THR A 400 -24.05 -1.70 0.31
C THR A 400 -25.35 -1.90 1.08
N ASP A 401 -25.33 -1.57 2.37
CA ASP A 401 -26.50 -1.48 3.24
C ASP A 401 -26.28 -0.42 4.33
N PRO A 402 -27.31 -0.03 5.08
CA PRO A 402 -27.19 1.00 6.11
C PRO A 402 -26.23 0.65 7.26
N ALA A 403 -26.10 -0.64 7.63
CA ALA A 403 -25.19 -1.08 8.69
C ALA A 403 -23.74 -0.94 8.26
N PHE A 404 -23.43 -1.37 7.03
CA PHE A 404 -22.12 -1.24 6.42
C PHE A 404 -21.64 0.21 6.34
N VAL A 405 -22.54 1.13 5.94
CA VAL A 405 -22.23 2.56 5.88
C VAL A 405 -21.98 3.12 7.29
N ARG A 406 -22.87 2.83 8.27
CA ARG A 406 -22.68 3.31 9.65
C ARG A 406 -21.38 2.82 10.25
N ASN A 407 -21.07 1.51 10.10
CA ASN A 407 -19.82 0.93 10.61
C ASN A 407 -18.60 1.66 10.07
N ARG A 408 -18.58 1.97 8.76
CA ARG A 408 -17.49 2.70 8.13
C ARG A 408 -17.37 4.13 8.66
N LEU A 409 -18.46 4.85 8.78
CA LEU A 409 -18.47 6.21 9.33
C LEU A 409 -17.99 6.24 10.78
N ASP A 410 -18.42 5.29 11.61
CA ASP A 410 -17.99 5.18 13.00
C ASP A 410 -16.50 4.88 13.12
N ILE A 411 -15.96 3.98 12.27
CA ILE A 411 -14.53 3.69 12.24
C ILE A 411 -13.73 4.92 11.84
N VAL A 412 -14.16 5.65 10.82
CA VAL A 412 -13.51 6.89 10.37
C VAL A 412 -13.51 7.94 11.49
N ALA A 413 -14.66 8.16 12.13
CA ALA A 413 -14.77 9.13 13.23
C ALA A 413 -13.88 8.75 14.41
N GLN A 414 -13.88 7.47 14.79
CA GLN A 414 -13.07 6.99 15.91
C GLN A 414 -11.58 7.03 15.60
N THR A 415 -11.16 6.70 14.38
CA THR A 415 -9.74 6.84 13.99
C THR A 415 -9.28 8.29 14.06
N ARG A 416 -10.13 9.24 13.65
CA ARG A 416 -9.85 10.69 13.80
C ARG A 416 -9.65 11.07 15.28
N ALA A 417 -10.50 10.56 16.19
CA ALA A 417 -10.37 10.80 17.62
C ALA A 417 -9.12 10.18 18.21
N ILE A 418 -8.77 8.94 17.82
CA ILE A 418 -7.51 8.27 18.19
C ILE A 418 -6.30 9.11 17.78
N LEU A 419 -6.29 9.67 16.56
CA LEU A 419 -5.22 10.54 16.08
C LEU A 419 -5.11 11.82 16.93
N ALA A 420 -6.22 12.43 17.32
CA ALA A 420 -6.23 13.62 18.17
C ALA A 420 -5.59 13.34 19.53
N VAL A 421 -5.91 12.19 20.14
CA VAL A 421 -5.28 11.72 21.38
C VAL A 421 -3.79 11.46 21.18
N ALA A 422 -3.43 10.75 20.10
CA ALA A 422 -2.03 10.42 19.82
C ALA A 422 -1.16 11.68 19.66
N VAL A 423 -1.65 12.68 18.93
CA VAL A 423 -0.94 13.95 18.72
C VAL A 423 -0.76 14.71 20.05
N SER A 424 -1.81 14.78 20.87
CA SER A 424 -1.77 15.51 22.15
C SER A 424 -0.86 14.83 23.17
N ALA A 425 -0.95 13.52 23.32
CA ALA A 425 -0.13 12.78 24.27
C ALA A 425 1.36 12.82 23.89
N SER A 426 1.68 12.73 22.59
CA SER A 426 3.08 12.81 22.10
C SER A 426 3.75 14.18 22.30
N GLY A 427 2.99 15.22 22.54
CA GLY A 427 3.51 16.57 22.84
C GLY A 427 3.97 16.75 24.29
N ARG A 428 3.38 15.99 25.21
CA ARG A 428 3.64 16.12 26.66
C ARG A 428 4.92 15.42 27.12
N ASP A 429 5.30 14.34 26.47
CA ASP A 429 6.52 13.59 26.81
C ASP A 429 7.82 14.32 26.37
N ARG A 430 7.71 15.45 25.69
CA ARG A 430 8.83 16.26 25.20
C ARG A 430 9.03 17.59 25.95
N SER A 431 8.17 17.91 26.91
CA SER A 431 8.25 19.10 27.76
C SER A 431 8.74 18.73 29.16
#